data_62cf1f773c2963ca6152e8927ccb17f7
#
_entry.id   62cf1f773c2963ca6152e8927ccb17f7
#
_cell.length_a   1.000
_cell.length_b   1.000
_cell.length_c   1.000
_cell.angle_alpha   90.00
_cell.angle_beta   90.00
_cell.angle_gamma   90.00
#
_symmetry.space_group_name_H-M   'P 1'
#
loop_
_entity.id
_entity.type
_entity.pdbx_description
1 polymer ?
#
loop_
_entity_poly.entity_id
_entity_poly.type
_entity_poly.pdbx_seq_one_letter_code
_entity_poly.pdbx_strand_id
1 'polypeptide(L)'
;MAKGGLFAAPEGTLKTVALWGLLFTPFWVGMYFMWNRHRVVDGANDNLSGCYMGIAILKAMKDAGIDLEHTEVGVILTGSEEAGLRGAKAWSEAHKDDFKDVPTFIYSYDTIFDPKYLMVNYRDLNATVKADKDVSDLFMEAAQELNLQCKKGMVPPLGGATDNAAFAQGGFRSTGITGLNHKLEDYYHTRRDTYDNMNEQGLADCFAVSVRVLDKFDQGEKQ
;
A
#
# COMPACT_ATOMS: atom_id res chain seq x y z
N MET A 1 -33.31 27.08 -27.24
CA MET A 1 -33.81 27.82 -26.07
C MET A 1 -33.78 26.89 -24.88
N ALA A 2 -32.84 27.03 -23.98
CA ALA A 2 -32.79 26.25 -22.76
C ALA A 2 -33.85 26.75 -21.79
N LYS A 3 -34.97 26.05 -21.72
CA LYS A 3 -35.95 26.21 -20.65
C LYS A 3 -35.56 25.25 -19.52
N GLY A 4 -34.75 25.69 -18.62
CA GLY A 4 -34.44 24.94 -17.43
C GLY A 4 -33.82 25.86 -16.41
N GLY A 5 -34.61 26.41 -15.52
CA GLY A 5 -34.10 27.03 -14.30
C GLY A 5 -33.43 26.00 -13.40
N LEU A 6 -32.70 26.46 -12.41
CA LEU A 6 -31.95 25.64 -11.42
C LEU A 6 -32.76 24.49 -10.77
N PHE A 7 -34.10 24.56 -10.87
CA PHE A 7 -35.08 23.62 -10.30
C PHE A 7 -35.89 22.84 -11.34
N ALA A 8 -35.46 22.84 -12.63
CA ALA A 8 -36.14 22.01 -13.62
C ALA A 8 -35.90 20.52 -13.35
N ALA A 9 -36.96 19.72 -13.37
CA ALA A 9 -36.82 18.28 -13.20
C ALA A 9 -36.00 17.68 -14.35
N PRO A 10 -35.01 16.83 -14.06
CA PRO A 10 -34.19 16.22 -15.11
C PRO A 10 -35.02 15.25 -15.95
N GLU A 11 -34.77 15.19 -17.26
CA GLU A 11 -35.41 14.28 -18.20
C GLU A 11 -34.40 13.31 -18.84
N GLY A 12 -34.91 12.18 -19.35
CA GLY A 12 -34.10 11.19 -20.07
C GLY A 12 -32.99 10.58 -19.21
N THR A 13 -31.82 10.45 -19.77
CA THR A 13 -30.62 9.86 -19.12
C THR A 13 -30.26 10.61 -17.84
N LEU A 14 -30.42 11.94 -17.82
CA LEU A 14 -30.13 12.76 -16.64
C LEU A 14 -31.06 12.42 -15.47
N LYS A 15 -32.34 12.11 -15.77
CA LYS A 15 -33.29 11.63 -14.75
C LYS A 15 -32.84 10.30 -14.13
N THR A 16 -32.38 9.38 -14.95
CA THR A 16 -31.88 8.09 -14.48
C THR A 16 -30.65 8.26 -13.57
N VAL A 17 -29.69 9.08 -13.98
CA VAL A 17 -28.50 9.40 -13.18
C VAL A 17 -28.89 10.09 -11.86
N ALA A 18 -29.82 11.02 -11.91
CA ALA A 18 -30.30 11.72 -10.71
C ALA A 18 -31.03 10.77 -9.74
N LEU A 19 -31.81 9.81 -10.23
CA LEU A 19 -32.49 8.80 -9.41
C LEU A 19 -31.48 7.87 -8.73
N TRP A 20 -30.44 7.43 -9.47
CA TRP A 20 -29.35 6.64 -8.88
C TRP A 20 -28.59 7.45 -7.84
N GLY A 21 -28.25 8.72 -8.12
CA GLY A 21 -27.64 9.62 -7.15
C GLY A 21 -28.47 9.78 -5.88
N LEU A 22 -29.78 9.94 -6.03
CA LEU A 22 -30.70 10.04 -4.89
C LEU A 22 -30.75 8.74 -4.08
N LEU A 23 -30.74 7.58 -4.74
CA LEU A 23 -30.72 6.27 -4.08
C LEU A 23 -29.48 6.09 -3.20
N PHE A 24 -28.32 6.58 -3.67
CA PHE A 24 -27.07 6.51 -2.92
C PHE A 24 -26.85 7.67 -1.94
N THR A 25 -27.72 8.67 -1.92
CA THR A 25 -27.61 9.82 -1.00
C THR A 25 -27.50 9.41 0.47
N PRO A 26 -28.30 8.45 1.01
CA PRO A 26 -28.15 8.04 2.39
C PRO A 26 -26.77 7.46 2.71
N PHE A 27 -26.17 6.74 1.76
CA PHE A 27 -24.81 6.23 1.89
C PHE A 27 -23.79 7.37 1.97
N TRP A 28 -23.84 8.34 1.05
CA TRP A 28 -22.93 9.48 1.06
C TRP A 28 -23.07 10.35 2.30
N VAL A 29 -24.32 10.58 2.75
CA VAL A 29 -24.58 11.29 4.00
C VAL A 29 -24.02 10.52 5.18
N GLY A 30 -24.21 9.20 5.23
CA GLY A 30 -23.64 8.34 6.26
C GLY A 30 -22.11 8.42 6.30
N MET A 31 -21.46 8.32 5.14
CA MET A 31 -20.01 8.46 5.01
C MET A 31 -19.51 9.82 5.52
N TYR A 32 -20.23 10.91 5.22
CA TYR A 32 -19.86 12.24 5.73
C TYR A 32 -19.86 12.29 7.26
N PHE A 33 -20.82 11.65 7.93
CA PHE A 33 -20.87 11.60 9.40
C PHE A 33 -19.85 10.63 10.01
N MET A 34 -19.34 9.68 9.26
CA MET A 34 -18.25 8.81 9.70
C MET A 34 -16.90 9.53 9.72
N TRP A 35 -16.71 10.55 8.89
CA TRP A 35 -15.49 11.32 8.84
C TRP A 35 -15.48 12.42 9.90
N ASN A 36 -14.48 12.38 10.78
CA ASN A 36 -14.34 13.38 11.85
C ASN A 36 -12.94 14.04 11.81
N ARG A 37 -12.87 15.24 11.23
CA ARG A 37 -11.62 16.02 11.08
C ARG A 37 -10.98 16.46 12.39
N HIS A 38 -11.67 16.33 13.52
CA HIS A 38 -11.18 16.74 14.84
C HIS A 38 -10.64 15.56 15.66
N ARG A 39 -10.69 14.36 15.14
CA ARG A 39 -10.18 13.16 15.79
C ARG A 39 -9.01 12.61 15.01
N VAL A 40 -7.89 12.48 15.70
CA VAL A 40 -6.70 11.79 15.21
C VAL A 40 -6.79 10.34 15.67
N VAL A 41 -6.39 9.42 14.84
CA VAL A 41 -6.18 8.00 15.14
C VAL A 41 -4.69 7.72 15.12
N ASP A 42 -4.23 6.72 15.87
CA ASP A 42 -2.81 6.43 15.99
C ASP A 42 -2.24 5.86 14.68
N GLY A 43 -3.05 5.08 13.94
CA GLY A 43 -2.63 4.47 12.67
C GLY A 43 -1.47 3.49 12.88
N ALA A 44 -1.55 2.66 13.95
CA ALA A 44 -0.44 1.81 14.32
C ALA A 44 -0.17 0.70 13.29
N ASN A 45 -1.21 0.03 12.84
CA ASN A 45 -1.09 -0.93 11.74
C ASN A 45 -1.14 -0.25 10.39
N ASP A 46 -2.05 0.72 10.22
CA ASP A 46 -2.25 1.50 9.02
C ASP A 46 -1.87 2.98 9.24
N ASN A 47 -0.59 3.40 9.00
CA ASN A 47 0.45 2.54 8.47
C ASN A 47 1.81 2.80 9.14
N LEU A 48 1.83 2.96 10.48
CA LEU A 48 3.11 3.01 11.20
C LEU A 48 3.87 1.68 11.09
N SER A 49 3.16 0.54 10.94
CA SER A 49 3.78 -0.77 10.73
C SER A 49 4.71 -0.78 9.51
N GLY A 50 4.24 -0.27 8.39
CA GLY A 50 5.05 -0.13 7.16
C GLY A 50 6.19 0.89 7.30
N CYS A 51 5.92 2.03 7.94
CA CYS A 51 6.96 3.03 8.19
C CYS A 51 8.09 2.47 9.05
N TYR A 52 7.76 1.79 10.13
CA TYR A 52 8.77 1.18 11.01
C TYR A 52 9.48 0.01 10.35
N MET A 53 8.84 -0.73 9.43
CA MET A 53 9.49 -1.80 8.69
C MET A 53 10.72 -1.27 7.94
N GLY A 54 10.56 -0.21 7.15
CA GLY A 54 11.69 0.40 6.44
C GLY A 54 12.79 0.90 7.39
N ILE A 55 12.41 1.61 8.46
CA ILE A 55 13.36 2.11 9.46
C ILE A 55 14.09 0.96 10.16
N ALA A 56 13.38 -0.13 10.49
CA ALA A 56 13.95 -1.29 11.17
C ALA A 56 15.00 -1.99 10.30
N ILE A 57 14.77 -2.10 9.00
CA ILE A 57 15.73 -2.68 8.05
C ILE A 57 17.03 -1.88 8.07
N LEU A 58 16.96 -0.56 7.87
CA LEU A 58 18.16 0.30 7.88
C LEU A 58 18.88 0.27 9.22
N LYS A 59 18.11 0.28 10.32
CA LYS A 59 18.68 0.20 11.68
C LYS A 59 19.40 -1.13 11.90
N ALA A 60 18.79 -2.24 11.52
CA ALA A 60 19.38 -3.55 11.68
C ALA A 60 20.68 -3.71 10.86
N MET A 61 20.70 -3.24 9.63
CA MET A 61 21.91 -3.21 8.80
C MET A 61 23.02 -2.41 9.48
N LYS A 62 22.70 -1.21 9.95
CA LYS A 62 23.67 -0.35 10.64
C LYS A 62 24.18 -1.00 11.93
N ASP A 63 23.30 -1.52 12.78
CA ASP A 63 23.67 -2.11 14.08
C ASP A 63 24.49 -3.39 13.91
N ALA A 64 24.23 -4.16 12.86
CA ALA A 64 24.98 -5.39 12.52
C ALA A 64 26.25 -5.13 11.70
N GLY A 65 26.49 -3.88 11.28
CA GLY A 65 27.62 -3.54 10.41
C GLY A 65 27.53 -4.23 9.03
N ILE A 66 26.31 -4.39 8.50
CA ILE A 66 26.09 -5.00 7.19
C ILE A 66 26.22 -3.92 6.12
N ASP A 67 27.25 -4.06 5.29
CA ASP A 67 27.41 -3.34 4.03
C ASP A 67 27.12 -4.30 2.89
N LEU A 68 26.11 -3.99 2.08
CA LEU A 68 25.84 -4.74 0.85
C LEU A 68 26.89 -4.34 -0.20
N GLU A 69 27.32 -5.31 -0.99
CA GLU A 69 28.45 -5.10 -1.91
C GLU A 69 28.04 -4.36 -3.18
N HIS A 70 26.79 -4.58 -3.63
CA HIS A 70 26.30 -4.08 -4.91
C HIS A 70 24.97 -3.31 -4.81
N THR A 71 24.44 -3.14 -3.61
CA THR A 71 23.11 -2.59 -3.41
C THR A 71 23.10 -1.43 -2.41
N GLU A 72 22.47 -0.33 -2.80
CA GLU A 72 22.11 0.76 -1.89
C GLU A 72 20.66 0.57 -1.42
N VAL A 73 20.45 0.72 -0.11
CA VAL A 73 19.13 0.58 0.50
C VAL A 73 18.64 1.94 1.01
N GLY A 74 17.51 2.38 0.51
CA GLY A 74 16.85 3.61 0.93
C GLY A 74 15.46 3.36 1.51
N VAL A 75 14.96 4.30 2.31
CA VAL A 75 13.60 4.31 2.82
C VAL A 75 12.90 5.59 2.42
N ILE A 76 11.71 5.46 1.87
CA ILE A 76 10.83 6.57 1.52
C ILE A 76 9.65 6.54 2.50
N LEU A 77 9.49 7.59 3.30
CA LEU A 77 8.30 7.80 4.14
C LEU A 77 7.36 8.74 3.40
N THR A 78 6.36 8.18 2.76
CA THR A 78 5.37 8.94 2.00
C THR A 78 4.30 9.54 2.91
N GLY A 79 3.76 10.67 2.51
CA GLY A 79 2.63 11.28 3.20
C GLY A 79 1.39 11.34 2.31
N SER A 80 0.24 11.55 2.94
CA SER A 80 -1.04 11.74 2.24
C SER A 80 -1.44 10.55 1.36
N GLU A 81 -1.17 9.34 1.81
CA GLU A 81 -1.60 8.11 1.14
C GLU A 81 -3.12 8.07 1.04
N GLU A 82 -3.83 8.23 2.16
CA GLU A 82 -5.29 8.27 2.31
C GLU A 82 -5.99 9.38 1.49
N ALA A 83 -5.24 10.39 1.09
CA ALA A 83 -5.72 11.46 0.22
C ALA A 83 -5.49 11.18 -1.28
N GLY A 84 -5.21 9.93 -1.63
CA GLY A 84 -5.04 9.44 -2.99
C GLY A 84 -3.58 9.30 -3.42
N LEU A 85 -2.74 8.70 -2.59
CA LEU A 85 -1.33 8.34 -2.86
C LEU A 85 -0.45 9.55 -3.22
N ARG A 86 -0.73 10.71 -2.64
CA ARG A 86 -0.14 11.99 -3.10
C ARG A 86 1.37 12.05 -2.91
N GLY A 87 1.86 11.54 -1.78
CA GLY A 87 3.29 11.53 -1.48
C GLY A 87 4.06 10.64 -2.46
N ALA A 88 3.61 9.42 -2.65
CA ALA A 88 4.22 8.49 -3.59
C ALA A 88 4.16 8.99 -5.05
N LYS A 89 3.06 9.62 -5.47
CA LYS A 89 2.95 10.25 -6.79
C LYS A 89 3.94 11.38 -6.96
N ALA A 90 4.01 12.29 -5.99
CA ALA A 90 4.91 13.43 -6.04
C ALA A 90 6.38 12.98 -6.05
N TRP A 91 6.73 11.99 -5.22
CA TRP A 91 8.08 11.42 -5.20
C TRP A 91 8.42 10.75 -6.54
N SER A 92 7.52 9.92 -7.08
CA SER A 92 7.72 9.27 -8.38
C SER A 92 7.94 10.27 -9.50
N GLU A 93 7.15 11.34 -9.55
CA GLU A 93 7.31 12.39 -10.58
C GLU A 93 8.63 13.13 -10.45
N ALA A 94 9.07 13.42 -9.21
CA ALA A 94 10.31 14.13 -8.96
C ALA A 94 11.57 13.30 -9.26
N HIS A 95 11.50 11.97 -9.08
CA HIS A 95 12.66 11.08 -9.13
C HIS A 95 12.66 10.05 -10.28
N LYS A 96 11.70 10.11 -11.19
CA LYS A 96 11.60 9.16 -12.30
C LYS A 96 12.84 9.07 -13.19
N ASP A 97 13.60 10.16 -13.29
CA ASP A 97 14.82 10.22 -14.10
C ASP A 97 16.08 9.85 -13.33
N ASP A 98 16.04 9.90 -12.00
CA ASP A 98 17.20 9.65 -11.14
C ASP A 98 17.61 8.16 -11.15
N PHE A 99 16.64 7.26 -11.34
CA PHE A 99 16.82 5.81 -11.24
C PHE A 99 16.70 5.07 -12.59
N LYS A 100 16.55 5.78 -13.72
CA LYS A 100 16.28 5.14 -15.02
C LYS A 100 17.39 4.19 -15.49
N ASP A 101 18.64 4.44 -15.08
CA ASP A 101 19.81 3.67 -15.47
C ASP A 101 20.34 2.77 -14.32
N VAL A 102 19.57 2.68 -13.22
CA VAL A 102 19.91 1.89 -12.05
C VAL A 102 18.82 0.87 -11.77
N PRO A 103 19.13 -0.44 -11.72
CA PRO A 103 18.15 -1.45 -11.31
C PRO A 103 17.58 -1.10 -9.93
N THR A 104 16.29 -0.77 -9.87
CA THR A 104 15.67 -0.29 -8.63
C THR A 104 14.39 -1.04 -8.36
N PHE A 105 14.27 -1.63 -7.17
CA PHE A 105 13.07 -2.29 -6.69
C PHE A 105 12.46 -1.51 -5.53
N ILE A 106 11.15 -1.31 -5.56
CA ILE A 106 10.41 -0.65 -4.48
C ILE A 106 9.43 -1.63 -3.85
N TYR A 107 9.54 -1.82 -2.54
CA TYR A 107 8.60 -2.58 -1.72
C TYR A 107 7.78 -1.59 -0.89
N SER A 108 6.48 -1.50 -1.19
CA SER A 108 5.55 -0.65 -0.45
C SER A 108 4.89 -1.49 0.65
N TYR A 109 5.26 -1.23 1.90
CA TYR A 109 4.69 -1.92 3.06
C TYR A 109 3.45 -1.18 3.54
N ASP A 110 2.36 -1.93 3.69
CA ASP A 110 1.09 -1.36 4.09
C ASP A 110 0.32 -2.34 5.00
N THR A 111 -0.01 -1.88 6.20
CA THR A 111 -0.79 -2.64 7.17
C THR A 111 -0.20 -4.03 7.42
N ILE A 112 1.03 -4.10 7.95
CA ILE A 112 1.69 -5.34 8.31
C ILE A 112 1.20 -5.77 9.69
N PHE A 113 0.29 -6.74 9.72
CA PHE A 113 -0.37 -7.17 10.94
C PHE A 113 -0.29 -8.69 11.16
N ASP A 114 -1.16 -9.49 10.56
CA ASP A 114 -1.25 -10.92 10.84
C ASP A 114 -0.34 -11.73 9.92
N PRO A 115 0.61 -12.54 10.47
CA PRO A 115 1.51 -13.36 9.65
C PRO A 115 0.77 -14.35 8.74
N LYS A 116 -0.46 -14.77 9.10
CA LYS A 116 -1.30 -15.63 8.24
C LYS A 116 -1.78 -14.95 6.97
N TYR A 117 -1.77 -13.63 6.97
CA TYR A 117 -2.25 -12.81 5.86
C TYR A 117 -1.13 -12.03 5.19
N LEU A 118 0.15 -12.29 5.54
CA LEU A 118 1.27 -11.72 4.80
C LEU A 118 1.13 -12.06 3.31
N MET A 119 1.13 -11.02 2.49
CA MET A 119 0.73 -11.13 1.09
C MET A 119 1.53 -10.17 0.22
N VAL A 120 1.89 -10.66 -0.97
CA VAL A 120 2.42 -9.84 -2.07
C VAL A 120 1.28 -9.50 -3.02
N ASN A 121 1.08 -8.22 -3.27
CA ASN A 121 0.01 -7.73 -4.13
C ASN A 121 0.48 -7.61 -5.58
N TYR A 122 0.20 -8.61 -6.42
CA TYR A 122 0.48 -8.59 -7.86
C TYR A 122 -0.41 -7.63 -8.64
N ARG A 123 -1.47 -7.13 -7.99
CA ARG A 123 -2.33 -6.06 -8.50
C ARG A 123 -2.75 -5.14 -7.37
N ASP A 124 -2.83 -3.87 -7.69
CA ASP A 124 -3.16 -2.79 -6.79
C ASP A 124 -4.24 -1.86 -7.38
N LEU A 125 -4.62 -0.82 -6.67
CA LEU A 125 -5.63 0.17 -7.07
C LEU A 125 -6.88 -0.53 -7.61
N ASN A 126 -7.65 -1.13 -6.70
CA ASN A 126 -8.86 -1.89 -7.07
C ASN A 126 -8.58 -2.98 -8.13
N ALA A 127 -7.43 -3.62 -8.08
CA ALA A 127 -6.93 -4.63 -9.01
C ALA A 127 -6.66 -4.13 -10.45
N THR A 128 -6.58 -2.83 -10.68
CA THR A 128 -6.37 -2.23 -12.02
C THR A 128 -4.91 -2.02 -12.37
N VAL A 129 -4.04 -1.75 -11.39
CA VAL A 129 -2.61 -1.54 -11.57
C VAL A 129 -1.86 -2.84 -11.34
N LYS A 130 -0.98 -3.23 -12.26
CA LYS A 130 -0.12 -4.41 -12.10
C LYS A 130 1.15 -3.99 -11.35
N ALA A 131 1.52 -4.78 -10.36
CA ALA A 131 2.85 -4.72 -9.75
C ALA A 131 3.89 -5.38 -10.68
N ASP A 132 5.16 -5.08 -10.47
CA ASP A 132 6.25 -5.76 -11.16
C ASP A 132 6.32 -7.23 -10.71
N LYS A 133 6.42 -8.12 -11.70
CA LYS A 133 6.40 -9.56 -11.44
C LYS A 133 7.67 -10.04 -10.75
N ASP A 134 8.83 -9.57 -11.17
CA ASP A 134 10.11 -10.04 -10.61
C ASP A 134 10.29 -9.54 -9.18
N VAL A 135 9.91 -8.29 -8.90
CA VAL A 135 9.89 -7.73 -7.53
C VAL A 135 8.96 -8.55 -6.63
N SER A 136 7.79 -8.89 -7.14
CA SER A 136 6.80 -9.71 -6.41
C SER A 136 7.28 -11.14 -6.18
N ASP A 137 7.85 -11.76 -7.21
CA ASP A 137 8.34 -13.14 -7.14
C ASP A 137 9.55 -13.24 -6.20
N LEU A 138 10.45 -12.26 -6.19
CA LEU A 138 11.62 -12.25 -5.31
C LEU A 138 11.21 -12.28 -3.82
N PHE A 139 10.17 -11.53 -3.45
CA PHE A 139 9.64 -11.56 -2.08
C PHE A 139 9.00 -12.91 -1.74
N MET A 140 8.24 -13.48 -2.69
CA MET A 140 7.62 -14.79 -2.50
C MET A 140 8.66 -15.91 -2.37
N GLU A 141 9.72 -15.89 -3.19
CA GLU A 141 10.82 -16.84 -3.13
C GLU A 141 11.57 -16.73 -1.80
N ALA A 142 11.87 -15.51 -1.33
CA ALA A 142 12.50 -15.28 -0.04
C ALA A 142 11.66 -15.81 1.13
N ALA A 143 10.35 -15.60 1.11
CA ALA A 143 9.45 -16.15 2.11
C ALA A 143 9.44 -17.68 2.10
N GLN A 144 9.43 -18.29 0.92
CA GLN A 144 9.47 -19.75 0.77
C GLN A 144 10.78 -20.35 1.30
N GLU A 145 11.92 -19.73 1.02
CA GLU A 145 13.22 -20.17 1.53
C GLU A 145 13.30 -20.16 3.07
N LEU A 146 12.63 -19.19 3.69
CA LEU A 146 12.52 -19.07 5.15
C LEU A 146 11.42 -19.94 5.76
N ASN A 147 10.66 -20.68 4.95
CA ASN A 147 9.47 -21.43 5.34
C ASN A 147 8.41 -20.55 6.05
N LEU A 148 8.32 -19.27 5.68
CA LEU A 148 7.33 -18.34 6.18
C LEU A 148 6.12 -18.28 5.23
N GLN A 149 4.93 -18.11 5.83
CA GLN A 149 3.72 -17.97 5.03
C GLN A 149 3.72 -16.62 4.30
N CYS A 150 3.59 -16.66 3.00
CA CYS A 150 3.32 -15.49 2.19
C CYS A 150 2.39 -15.88 1.05
N LYS A 151 1.39 -15.08 0.78
CA LYS A 151 0.36 -15.37 -0.23
C LYS A 151 0.53 -14.45 -1.42
N LYS A 152 0.22 -14.98 -2.60
CA LYS A 152 -0.02 -14.15 -3.78
C LYS A 152 -1.43 -13.57 -3.70
N GLY A 153 -1.53 -12.25 -3.80
CA GLY A 153 -2.81 -11.58 -3.71
C GLY A 153 -2.94 -10.33 -4.57
N MET A 154 -3.93 -9.57 -4.26
CA MET A 154 -4.20 -8.27 -4.89
C MET A 154 -5.03 -7.41 -3.93
N VAL A 155 -4.94 -6.10 -4.08
CA VAL A 155 -5.93 -5.18 -3.53
C VAL A 155 -7.24 -5.41 -4.29
N PRO A 156 -8.30 -5.87 -3.62
CA PRO A 156 -9.53 -6.27 -4.31
C PRO A 156 -10.26 -5.07 -4.93
N PRO A 157 -11.19 -5.30 -5.87
CA PRO A 157 -12.11 -4.25 -6.31
C PRO A 157 -12.84 -3.63 -5.11
N LEU A 158 -12.88 -2.29 -5.06
CA LEU A 158 -13.37 -1.48 -3.93
C LEU A 158 -12.53 -1.58 -2.64
N GLY A 159 -11.37 -2.21 -2.70
CA GLY A 159 -10.42 -2.32 -1.58
C GLY A 159 -9.43 -1.16 -1.47
N GLY A 160 -9.55 -0.16 -2.35
CA GLY A 160 -8.65 1.00 -2.33
C GLY A 160 -7.36 0.80 -3.12
N ALA A 161 -6.28 1.29 -2.58
CA ALA A 161 -4.94 1.21 -3.15
C ALA A 161 -3.88 1.28 -2.05
N THR A 162 -2.66 0.91 -2.38
CA THR A 162 -1.46 1.24 -1.60
C THR A 162 -0.53 2.13 -2.42
N ASP A 163 0.48 2.71 -1.81
CA ASP A 163 1.46 3.55 -2.51
C ASP A 163 2.18 2.83 -3.65
N ASN A 164 2.22 1.49 -3.62
CA ASN A 164 2.72 0.70 -4.76
C ASN A 164 2.06 1.08 -6.08
N ALA A 165 0.75 1.36 -6.08
CA ALA A 165 0.06 1.75 -7.31
C ALA A 165 0.63 3.05 -7.90
N ALA A 166 1.01 4.01 -7.06
CA ALA A 166 1.60 5.25 -7.51
C ALA A 166 3.02 5.06 -8.05
N PHE A 167 3.84 4.24 -7.38
CA PHE A 167 5.18 3.90 -7.87
C PHE A 167 5.12 3.16 -9.21
N ALA A 168 4.25 2.15 -9.34
CA ALA A 168 4.07 1.40 -10.59
C ALA A 168 3.58 2.30 -11.73
N GLN A 169 2.63 3.22 -11.46
CA GLN A 169 2.18 4.21 -12.44
C GLN A 169 3.27 5.23 -12.81
N GLY A 170 4.17 5.53 -11.89
CA GLY A 170 5.35 6.36 -12.10
C GLY A 170 6.46 5.70 -12.90
N GLY A 171 6.30 4.40 -13.26
CA GLY A 171 7.26 3.63 -14.06
C GLY A 171 8.32 2.88 -13.24
N PHE A 172 8.19 2.85 -11.93
CA PHE A 172 9.09 2.09 -11.07
C PHE A 172 8.70 0.61 -11.01
N ARG A 173 9.71 -0.25 -10.89
CA ARG A 173 9.52 -1.67 -10.60
C ARG A 173 9.17 -1.83 -9.12
N SER A 174 7.90 -2.10 -8.83
CA SER A 174 7.40 -2.08 -7.45
C SER A 174 6.36 -3.14 -7.17
N THR A 175 6.20 -3.48 -5.89
CA THR A 175 5.12 -4.34 -5.39
C THR A 175 4.65 -3.88 -4.01
N GLY A 176 3.39 -4.16 -3.69
CA GLY A 176 2.82 -3.94 -2.36
C GLY A 176 2.94 -5.18 -1.48
N ILE A 177 3.33 -4.99 -0.24
CA ILE A 177 3.37 -6.02 0.80
C ILE A 177 2.37 -5.64 1.87
N THR A 178 1.41 -6.53 2.13
CA THR A 178 0.36 -6.30 3.13
C THR A 178 0.23 -7.51 4.08
N GLY A 179 -0.27 -7.27 5.28
CA GLY A 179 -0.56 -8.32 6.26
C GLY A 179 -2.00 -8.25 6.77
N LEU A 180 -2.88 -7.59 6.02
CA LEU A 180 -4.25 -7.34 6.39
C LEU A 180 -5.16 -8.50 5.97
N ASN A 181 -6.04 -8.92 6.87
CA ASN A 181 -7.17 -9.75 6.52
C ASN A 181 -8.28 -8.87 5.92
N HIS A 182 -8.51 -8.97 4.62
CA HIS A 182 -9.57 -8.22 3.93
C HIS A 182 -11.01 -8.57 4.36
N LYS A 183 -11.18 -9.45 5.32
CA LYS A 183 -12.45 -9.61 6.05
C LYS A 183 -12.43 -8.60 7.18
N LEU A 184 -13.04 -7.46 7.00
CA LEU A 184 -13.29 -6.37 7.95
C LEU A 184 -12.63 -6.57 9.32
N GLU A 185 -11.34 -6.28 9.41
CA GLU A 185 -10.65 -6.16 10.69
C GLU A 185 -11.29 -5.01 11.47
N ASP A 186 -11.56 -5.21 12.74
CA ASP A 186 -12.31 -4.24 13.54
C ASP A 186 -11.50 -3.00 13.93
N TYR A 187 -10.19 -3.00 13.69
CA TYR A 187 -9.30 -1.87 13.92
C TYR A 187 -9.11 -0.99 12.67
N TYR A 188 -9.12 -1.58 11.46
CA TYR A 188 -8.75 -0.91 10.21
C TYR A 188 -9.61 0.32 9.95
N HIS A 189 -8.96 1.46 9.68
CA HIS A 189 -9.59 2.78 9.53
C HIS A 189 -10.45 3.23 10.73
N THR A 190 -10.15 2.74 11.94
CA THR A 190 -10.88 3.10 13.17
C THR A 190 -9.95 3.57 14.28
N ARG A 191 -10.52 4.09 15.37
CA ARG A 191 -9.79 4.45 16.59
C ARG A 191 -9.21 3.27 17.35
N ARG A 192 -9.46 2.06 16.90
CA ARG A 192 -8.89 0.85 17.49
C ARG A 192 -7.55 0.48 16.89
N ASP A 193 -7.11 1.20 15.85
CA ASP A 193 -5.78 1.03 15.28
C ASP A 193 -4.72 1.70 16.15
N THR A 194 -4.45 1.04 17.27
CA THR A 194 -3.50 1.46 18.30
C THR A 194 -2.36 0.44 18.42
N TYR A 195 -1.28 0.83 19.08
CA TYR A 195 -0.11 -0.03 19.25
C TYR A 195 -0.43 -1.37 19.95
N ASP A 196 -1.44 -1.40 20.83
CA ASP A 196 -1.86 -2.63 21.52
C ASP A 196 -2.40 -3.71 20.55
N ASN A 197 -2.79 -3.30 19.35
CA ASN A 197 -3.27 -4.18 18.29
C ASN A 197 -2.17 -4.56 17.29
N MET A 198 -0.93 -4.11 17.48
CA MET A 198 0.16 -4.53 16.60
C MET A 198 0.55 -5.99 16.86
N ASN A 199 0.96 -6.69 15.81
CA ASN A 199 1.36 -8.09 15.88
C ASN A 199 2.87 -8.21 15.65
N GLU A 200 3.60 -8.50 16.73
CA GLU A 200 5.07 -8.62 16.68
C GLU A 200 5.53 -9.72 15.73
N GLN A 201 4.82 -10.87 15.68
CA GLN A 201 5.20 -11.96 14.80
C GLN A 201 5.01 -11.61 13.33
N GLY A 202 3.93 -10.90 12.98
CA GLY A 202 3.70 -10.42 11.62
C GLY A 202 4.79 -9.46 11.15
N LEU A 203 5.19 -8.55 12.04
CA LEU A 203 6.31 -7.64 11.78
C LEU A 203 7.63 -8.38 11.64
N ALA A 204 7.92 -9.34 12.53
CA ALA A 204 9.14 -10.12 12.50
C ALA A 204 9.25 -10.99 11.24
N ASP A 205 8.17 -11.65 10.84
CA ASP A 205 8.14 -12.47 9.63
C ASP A 205 8.37 -11.61 8.37
N CYS A 206 7.66 -10.49 8.27
CA CYS A 206 7.83 -9.55 7.16
C CYS A 206 9.26 -8.99 7.11
N PHE A 207 9.83 -8.64 8.27
CA PHE A 207 11.21 -8.17 8.37
C PHE A 207 12.20 -9.23 7.90
N ALA A 208 12.08 -10.47 8.36
CA ALA A 208 12.97 -11.55 7.97
C ALA A 208 12.95 -11.79 6.45
N VAL A 209 11.76 -11.79 5.85
CA VAL A 209 11.61 -11.91 4.39
C VAL A 209 12.26 -10.74 3.68
N SER A 210 12.05 -9.52 4.17
CA SER A 210 12.62 -8.31 3.56
C SER A 210 14.15 -8.29 3.58
N VAL A 211 14.76 -8.71 4.70
CA VAL A 211 16.23 -8.84 4.79
C VAL A 211 16.75 -9.90 3.82
N ARG A 212 16.03 -11.04 3.69
CA ARG A 212 16.40 -12.08 2.72
C ARG A 212 16.29 -11.60 1.28
N VAL A 213 15.29 -10.76 0.97
CA VAL A 213 15.16 -10.11 -0.34
C VAL A 213 16.37 -9.23 -0.65
N LEU A 214 16.84 -8.45 0.31
CA LEU A 214 18.02 -7.60 0.12
C LEU A 214 19.26 -8.43 -0.21
N ASP A 215 19.50 -9.52 0.52
CA ASP A 215 20.61 -10.43 0.29
C ASP A 215 20.54 -11.05 -1.12
N LYS A 216 19.36 -11.52 -1.55
CA LYS A 216 19.15 -12.08 -2.90
C LYS A 216 19.36 -11.03 -4.00
N PHE A 217 18.87 -9.81 -3.80
CA PHE A 217 19.04 -8.73 -4.77
C PHE A 217 20.49 -8.30 -4.90
N ASP A 218 21.23 -8.22 -3.78
CA ASP A 218 22.67 -7.91 -3.77
C ASP A 218 23.51 -8.98 -4.49
N GLN A 219 23.07 -10.24 -4.48
CA GLN A 219 23.65 -11.34 -5.23
C GLN A 219 23.30 -11.33 -6.73
N GLY A 220 22.56 -10.35 -7.20
CA GLY A 220 22.19 -10.18 -8.60
C GLY A 220 20.92 -10.92 -9.05
N GLU A 221 20.10 -11.41 -8.13
CA GLU A 221 18.86 -12.06 -8.49
C GLU A 221 17.80 -11.05 -8.97
N LYS A 222 17.23 -11.30 -10.15
CA LYS A 222 16.16 -10.50 -10.79
C LYS A 222 16.53 -9.06 -11.20
N GLN A 223 17.80 -8.68 -11.16
CA GLN A 223 18.26 -7.34 -11.58
C GLN A 223 18.00 -7.05 -13.06
#